data_002e5a3f05a62b1d2b236b037aa0f2ec
#
_entry.id   002e5a3f05a62b1d2b236b037aa0f2ec
#
_cell.length_a   1.000
_cell.length_b   1.000
_cell.length_c   1.000
_cell.angle_alpha   90.00
_cell.angle_beta   90.00
_cell.angle_gamma   90.00
#
_symmetry.space_group_name_H-M   'P 1'
#
loop_
_entity.id
_entity.type
_entity.pdbx_description
1 polymer ?
#
loop_
_entity_poly.entity_id
_entity_poly.type
_entity_poly.pdbx_seq_one_letter_code
_entity_poly.pdbx_strand_id
1 'polypeptide(L)'
;MRIGVLALQGAFIEHEQILSKLGVPSFEIRQEKDLDKPFDGLIIPGGESTVQGKLMHELNLFDKIKELIENGLPVFGTCAGLLLLAKNIENDNRHHLATMDITAVRNAYGRQLGSFYTEKEFKGIGKIPMTFIRAPFIESIQNDTEILAEADGHIVAAKQKNQLVTAFHPELNDNLSVHRYFIEMVSKYHR
;
A
#
# COMPACT_ATOMS: atom_id res chain seq x y z
N MET A 1 -15.99 -4.24 11.20
CA MET A 1 -14.76 -3.87 10.48
C MET A 1 -14.91 -2.48 9.88
N ARG A 2 -13.91 -1.63 10.02
CA ARG A 2 -13.85 -0.28 9.47
C ARG A 2 -12.42 0.03 9.03
N ILE A 3 -12.23 0.62 7.86
CA ILE A 3 -10.90 0.90 7.29
C ILE A 3 -10.62 2.40 7.30
N GLY A 4 -9.47 2.80 7.85
CA GLY A 4 -8.93 4.14 7.68
C GLY A 4 -8.20 4.26 6.34
N VAL A 5 -8.42 5.34 5.61
CA VAL A 5 -7.71 5.65 4.37
C VAL A 5 -6.93 6.93 4.57
N LEU A 6 -5.61 6.87 4.40
CA LEU A 6 -4.75 8.06 4.52
C LEU A 6 -5.07 9.03 3.38
N ALA A 7 -5.70 10.17 3.69
CA ALA A 7 -6.24 11.10 2.72
C ALA A 7 -5.48 12.44 2.72
N LEU A 8 -4.15 12.37 2.61
CA LEU A 8 -3.28 13.54 2.55
C LEU A 8 -3.01 13.98 1.11
N GLN A 9 -2.78 13.01 0.22
CA GLN A 9 -2.50 13.24 -1.19
C GLN A 9 -2.63 11.90 -1.94
N GLY A 10 -3.06 11.91 -3.20
CA GLY A 10 -3.13 10.74 -4.07
C GLY A 10 -4.52 10.12 -4.20
N ALA A 11 -4.57 8.85 -4.55
CA ALA A 11 -5.77 8.11 -4.97
C ALA A 11 -6.62 7.55 -3.80
N PHE A 12 -6.86 8.34 -2.76
CA PHE A 12 -7.59 7.87 -1.58
C PHE A 12 -9.10 7.67 -1.84
N ILE A 13 -9.72 8.51 -2.68
CA ILE A 13 -11.15 8.42 -3.03
C ILE A 13 -11.42 7.12 -3.78
N GLU A 14 -10.55 6.70 -4.68
CA GLU A 14 -10.68 5.48 -5.46
C GLU A 14 -10.66 4.24 -4.55
N HIS A 15 -9.81 4.22 -3.52
CA HIS A 15 -9.83 3.17 -2.51
C HIS A 15 -11.15 3.13 -1.74
N GLU A 16 -11.68 4.29 -1.32
CA GLU A 16 -12.96 4.37 -0.62
C GLU A 16 -14.13 3.90 -1.49
N GLN A 17 -14.12 4.20 -2.79
CA GLN A 17 -15.12 3.70 -3.73
C GLN A 17 -15.11 2.17 -3.82
N ILE A 18 -13.92 1.54 -3.85
CA ILE A 18 -13.81 0.08 -3.85
C ILE A 18 -14.30 -0.50 -2.52
N LEU A 19 -13.89 0.08 -1.39
CA LEU A 19 -14.37 -0.37 -0.07
C LEU A 19 -15.89 -0.28 0.02
N SER A 20 -16.50 0.79 -0.51
CA SER A 20 -17.94 0.94 -0.59
C SER A 20 -18.61 -0.14 -1.45
N LYS A 21 -18.03 -0.48 -2.62
CA LYS A 21 -18.51 -1.60 -3.46
C LYS A 21 -18.43 -2.95 -2.74
N LEU A 22 -17.48 -3.11 -1.83
CA LEU A 22 -17.31 -4.30 -0.98
C LEU A 22 -18.20 -4.30 0.28
N GLY A 23 -18.96 -3.22 0.51
CA GLY A 23 -19.78 -3.06 1.70
C GLY A 23 -18.98 -2.84 2.99
N VAL A 24 -17.74 -2.35 2.89
CA VAL A 24 -16.84 -2.12 4.02
C VAL A 24 -16.80 -0.63 4.34
N PRO A 25 -17.23 -0.21 5.55
CA PRO A 25 -17.13 1.19 5.98
C PRO A 25 -15.69 1.69 5.99
N SER A 26 -15.49 2.88 5.47
CA SER A 26 -14.19 3.59 5.51
C SER A 26 -14.35 5.01 6.04
N PHE A 27 -13.22 5.62 6.36
CA PHE A 27 -13.13 7.05 6.67
C PHE A 27 -11.75 7.58 6.35
N GLU A 28 -11.69 8.87 6.07
CA GLU A 28 -10.44 9.56 5.76
C GLU A 28 -9.65 9.88 7.05
N ILE A 29 -8.33 9.65 6.98
CA ILE A 29 -7.36 10.11 7.99
C ILE A 29 -6.63 11.31 7.39
N ARG A 30 -6.92 12.51 7.91
CA ARG A 30 -6.38 13.80 7.44
C ARG A 30 -5.59 14.54 8.51
N GLN A 31 -5.76 14.19 9.77
CA GLN A 31 -5.18 14.86 10.92
C GLN A 31 -5.06 13.90 12.10
N GLU A 32 -4.24 14.26 13.07
CA GLU A 32 -3.90 13.42 14.21
C GLU A 32 -5.13 12.85 14.94
N LYS A 33 -6.14 13.67 15.22
CA LYS A 33 -7.37 13.24 15.91
C LYS A 33 -8.19 12.18 15.17
N ASP A 34 -7.96 12.00 13.86
CA ASP A 34 -8.65 10.95 13.10
C ASP A 34 -8.16 9.56 13.47
N LEU A 35 -6.93 9.44 14.00
CA LEU A 35 -6.36 8.20 14.51
C LEU A 35 -6.97 7.75 15.86
N ASP A 36 -7.68 8.62 16.55
CA ASP A 36 -8.35 8.30 17.81
C ASP A 36 -9.68 7.52 17.56
N LYS A 37 -10.17 7.52 16.33
CA LYS A 37 -11.35 6.74 15.94
C LYS A 37 -10.98 5.26 15.85
N PRO A 38 -11.86 4.32 16.28
CA PRO A 38 -11.58 2.90 16.10
C PRO A 38 -11.61 2.50 14.62
N PHE A 39 -10.59 1.76 14.18
CA PHE A 39 -10.51 1.16 12.85
C PHE A 39 -9.65 -0.11 12.89
N ASP A 40 -9.86 -0.98 11.93
CA ASP A 40 -9.34 -2.34 11.93
C ASP A 40 -8.21 -2.55 10.91
N GLY A 41 -8.01 -1.61 10.01
CA GLY A 41 -6.95 -1.63 9.00
C GLY A 41 -6.75 -0.26 8.37
N LEU A 42 -5.58 -0.05 7.76
CA LEU A 42 -5.15 1.20 7.16
C LEU A 42 -4.83 0.99 5.68
N ILE A 43 -5.27 1.89 4.80
CA ILE A 43 -4.80 1.98 3.42
C ILE A 43 -3.94 3.24 3.27
N ILE A 44 -2.74 3.08 2.71
CA ILE A 44 -1.84 4.17 2.30
C ILE A 44 -1.85 4.19 0.77
N PRO A 45 -2.54 5.19 0.15
CA PRO A 45 -2.77 5.20 -1.28
C PRO A 45 -1.54 5.57 -2.10
N GLY A 46 -1.62 5.28 -3.41
CA GLY A 46 -0.69 5.81 -4.39
C GLY A 46 -0.73 7.34 -4.48
N GLY A 47 0.38 7.93 -4.88
CA GLY A 47 0.58 9.37 -4.98
C GLY A 47 2.07 9.71 -4.99
N GLU A 48 2.45 10.82 -4.38
CA GLU A 48 3.84 11.24 -4.19
C GLU A 48 4.33 10.89 -2.78
N SER A 49 5.17 9.86 -2.65
CA SER A 49 5.62 9.37 -1.35
C SER A 49 6.38 10.40 -0.52
N THR A 50 7.16 11.29 -1.16
CA THR A 50 7.87 12.36 -0.46
C THR A 50 6.93 13.42 0.11
N VAL A 51 5.87 13.76 -0.64
CA VAL A 51 4.83 14.69 -0.19
C VAL A 51 4.01 14.06 0.95
N GLN A 52 3.58 12.82 0.78
CA GLN A 52 2.83 12.09 1.83
C GLN A 52 3.68 11.97 3.11
N GLY A 53 4.95 11.60 2.99
CA GLY A 53 5.86 11.50 4.13
C GLY A 53 6.03 12.83 4.87
N LYS A 54 6.24 13.92 4.11
CA LYS A 54 6.32 15.28 4.67
C LYS A 54 5.03 15.66 5.40
N LEU A 55 3.87 15.47 4.78
CA LEU A 55 2.57 15.80 5.38
C LEU A 55 2.28 14.96 6.63
N MET A 56 2.66 13.69 6.66
CA MET A 56 2.53 12.87 7.87
C MET A 56 3.31 13.49 9.06
N HIS A 57 4.52 13.99 8.82
CA HIS A 57 5.29 14.67 9.88
C HIS A 57 4.66 16.00 10.29
N GLU A 58 4.28 16.84 9.34
CA GLU A 58 3.67 18.15 9.61
C GLU A 58 2.33 18.05 10.37
N LEU A 59 1.59 16.96 10.18
CA LEU A 59 0.29 16.74 10.80
C LEU A 59 0.34 15.79 12.02
N ASN A 60 1.53 15.49 12.54
CA ASN A 60 1.76 14.60 13.68
C ASN A 60 1.16 13.19 13.52
N LEU A 61 1.09 12.70 12.28
CA LEU A 61 0.56 11.36 11.95
C LEU A 61 1.64 10.29 11.92
N PHE A 62 2.90 10.67 11.63
CA PHE A 62 3.97 9.74 11.27
C PHE A 62 4.25 8.72 12.37
N ASP A 63 4.59 9.16 13.57
CA ASP A 63 4.98 8.27 14.67
C ASP A 63 3.80 7.38 15.12
N LYS A 64 2.60 7.95 15.19
CA LYS A 64 1.39 7.20 15.55
C LYS A 64 1.05 6.11 14.51
N ILE A 65 1.11 6.43 13.23
CA ILE A 65 0.86 5.44 12.16
C ILE A 65 1.92 4.34 12.21
N LYS A 66 3.19 4.70 12.36
CA LYS A 66 4.28 3.74 12.49
C LYS A 66 4.06 2.80 13.67
N GLU A 67 3.78 3.33 14.84
CA GLU A 67 3.50 2.57 16.06
C GLU A 67 2.30 1.61 15.86
N LEU A 68 1.20 2.08 15.27
CA LEU A 68 0.03 1.25 14.98
C LEU A 68 0.39 0.05 14.08
N ILE A 69 1.19 0.27 13.04
CA ILE A 69 1.63 -0.80 12.12
C ILE A 69 2.54 -1.80 12.84
N GLU A 70 3.51 -1.31 13.62
CA GLU A 70 4.44 -2.14 14.38
C GLU A 70 3.72 -2.95 15.48
N ASN A 71 2.64 -2.41 16.03
CA ASN A 71 1.75 -3.10 16.98
C ASN A 71 0.72 -4.03 16.31
N GLY A 72 0.81 -4.24 14.99
CA GLY A 72 0.04 -5.26 14.28
C GLY A 72 -1.19 -4.76 13.53
N LEU A 73 -1.44 -3.44 13.44
CA LEU A 73 -2.51 -2.93 12.60
C LEU A 73 -2.29 -3.36 11.15
N PRO A 74 -3.24 -4.07 10.51
CA PRO A 74 -3.13 -4.41 9.10
C PRO A 74 -3.04 -3.17 8.22
N VAL A 75 -2.06 -3.14 7.31
CA VAL A 75 -1.85 -2.02 6.39
C VAL A 75 -1.70 -2.49 4.95
N PHE A 76 -2.29 -1.74 4.03
CA PHE A 76 -2.16 -1.93 2.60
C PHE A 76 -1.61 -0.66 1.94
N GLY A 77 -0.41 -0.77 1.35
CA GLY A 77 0.26 0.32 0.63
C GLY A 77 0.26 0.08 -0.88
N THR A 78 -0.25 1.05 -1.67
CA THR A 78 -0.19 0.99 -3.14
C THR A 78 0.79 2.01 -3.70
N CYS A 79 1.63 1.65 -4.64
CA CYS A 79 2.60 2.52 -5.32
C CYS A 79 3.42 3.38 -4.34
N ALA A 80 3.06 4.62 -4.09
CA ALA A 80 3.69 5.47 -3.07
C ALA A 80 3.62 4.85 -1.66
N GLY A 81 2.52 4.19 -1.33
CA GLY A 81 2.36 3.46 -0.07
C GLY A 81 3.36 2.33 0.11
N LEU A 82 3.71 1.62 -0.97
CA LEU A 82 4.79 0.63 -0.96
C LEU A 82 6.13 1.29 -0.58
N LEU A 83 6.44 2.45 -1.19
CA LEU A 83 7.67 3.19 -0.90
C LEU A 83 7.71 3.69 0.55
N LEU A 84 6.58 4.11 1.10
CA LEU A 84 6.50 4.56 2.49
C LEU A 84 6.72 3.43 3.51
N LEU A 85 6.28 2.21 3.19
CA LEU A 85 6.43 1.03 4.04
C LEU A 85 7.79 0.35 3.88
N ALA A 86 8.44 0.49 2.72
CA ALA A 86 9.73 -0.14 2.43
C ALA A 86 10.82 0.32 3.41
N LYS A 87 11.58 -0.63 3.94
CA LYS A 87 12.72 -0.39 4.83
C LYS A 87 13.84 0.35 4.12
N ASN A 88 14.08 -0.01 2.85
CA ASN A 88 15.09 0.60 2.02
C ASN A 88 14.49 1.02 0.67
N ILE A 89 14.97 2.14 0.15
CA ILE A 89 14.69 2.61 -1.20
C ILE A 89 16.05 2.82 -1.87
N GLU A 90 16.27 2.18 -3.02
CA GLU A 90 17.52 2.29 -3.75
C GLU A 90 17.81 3.75 -4.11
N ASN A 91 19.06 4.17 -3.89
CA ASN A 91 19.54 5.54 -4.11
C ASN A 91 18.74 6.65 -3.38
N ASP A 92 18.07 6.29 -2.28
CA ASP A 92 17.34 7.24 -1.45
C ASP A 92 17.63 6.96 0.04
N ASN A 93 18.30 7.90 0.70
CA ASN A 93 18.67 7.80 2.12
C ASN A 93 17.53 8.23 3.06
N ARG A 94 16.39 8.63 2.52
CA ARG A 94 15.22 8.97 3.35
C ARG A 94 14.56 7.71 3.87
N HIS A 95 14.30 7.70 5.15
CA HIS A 95 13.51 6.68 5.80
C HIS A 95 12.11 7.24 6.05
N HIS A 96 11.12 6.57 5.47
CA HIS A 96 9.72 6.83 5.76
C HIS A 96 9.27 5.96 6.95
N LEU A 97 8.10 5.34 6.88
CA LEU A 97 7.64 4.43 7.94
C LEU A 97 8.60 3.25 8.13
N ALA A 98 9.13 2.72 7.04
CA ALA A 98 10.21 1.72 7.01
C ALA A 98 9.91 0.47 7.87
N THR A 99 8.69 -0.04 7.78
CA THR A 99 8.19 -1.14 8.62
C THR A 99 8.24 -2.51 7.94
N MET A 100 8.39 -2.56 6.60
CA MET A 100 8.38 -3.79 5.81
C MET A 100 9.79 -4.13 5.28
N ASP A 101 10.22 -5.38 5.42
CA ASP A 101 11.56 -5.86 5.05
C ASP A 101 11.72 -6.05 3.53
N ILE A 102 11.59 -4.96 2.80
CA ILE A 102 11.77 -4.89 1.35
C ILE A 102 12.72 -3.76 0.98
N THR A 103 13.41 -3.92 -0.15
CA THR A 103 14.13 -2.85 -0.85
C THR A 103 13.36 -2.50 -2.11
N ALA A 104 12.93 -1.26 -2.23
CA ALA A 104 12.17 -0.77 -3.36
C ALA A 104 13.02 0.12 -4.30
N VAL A 105 12.68 0.16 -5.57
CA VAL A 105 13.26 1.04 -6.59
C VAL A 105 12.21 1.98 -7.11
N ARG A 106 12.50 3.30 -7.11
CA ARG A 106 11.60 4.33 -7.64
C ARG A 106 11.64 4.39 -9.16
N ASN A 107 10.51 4.72 -9.78
CA ASN A 107 10.40 5.01 -11.22
C ASN A 107 11.12 3.97 -12.10
N ALA A 108 10.91 2.73 -11.81
CA ALA A 108 11.69 1.61 -12.27
C ALA A 108 11.57 1.31 -13.78
N TYR A 109 10.49 1.78 -14.41
CA TYR A 109 10.18 1.48 -15.81
C TYR A 109 10.65 2.56 -16.79
N GLY A 110 11.44 3.54 -16.32
CA GLY A 110 12.02 4.61 -17.14
C GLY A 110 10.99 5.64 -17.67
N ARG A 111 11.50 6.69 -18.32
CA ARG A 111 10.65 7.79 -18.83
C ARG A 111 9.73 7.39 -20.00
N GLN A 112 10.04 6.29 -20.71
CA GLN A 112 9.30 5.86 -21.90
C GLN A 112 8.09 4.98 -21.59
N LEU A 113 8.04 4.33 -20.42
CA LEU A 113 6.94 3.49 -19.96
C LEU A 113 6.31 4.09 -18.70
N GLY A 114 5.83 5.34 -18.79
CA GLY A 114 5.24 6.04 -17.65
C GLY A 114 3.98 5.38 -17.10
N SER A 115 3.23 4.66 -17.94
CA SER A 115 2.02 3.94 -17.54
C SER A 115 1.79 2.76 -18.47
N PHE A 116 1.43 1.61 -17.93
CA PHE A 116 1.05 0.42 -18.69
C PHE A 116 0.05 -0.45 -17.93
N TYR A 117 -0.60 -1.33 -18.66
CA TYR A 117 -1.56 -2.30 -18.16
C TYR A 117 -1.11 -3.71 -18.51
N THR A 118 -1.26 -4.63 -17.60
CA THR A 118 -1.02 -6.06 -17.84
C THR A 118 -1.95 -6.92 -16.97
N GLU A 119 -2.01 -8.20 -17.28
CA GLU A 119 -2.68 -9.18 -16.42
C GLU A 119 -1.67 -10.24 -16.01
N LYS A 120 -1.50 -10.43 -14.72
CA LYS A 120 -0.55 -11.40 -14.14
C LYS A 120 -1.17 -12.16 -12.98
N GLU A 121 -0.58 -13.29 -12.66
CA GLU A 121 -0.96 -14.09 -11.50
C GLU A 121 -0.64 -13.33 -10.19
N PHE A 122 -1.60 -13.36 -9.28
CA PHE A 122 -1.43 -12.92 -7.90
C PHE A 122 -1.72 -14.11 -6.98
N LYS A 123 -0.77 -14.47 -6.16
CA LYS A 123 -0.84 -15.63 -5.27
C LYS A 123 -2.05 -15.56 -4.35
N GLY A 124 -2.88 -16.59 -4.38
CA GLY A 124 -4.11 -16.68 -3.57
C GLY A 124 -5.34 -16.03 -4.20
N ILE A 125 -5.20 -15.38 -5.36
CA ILE A 125 -6.33 -14.78 -6.09
C ILE A 125 -6.48 -15.37 -7.49
N GLY A 126 -5.36 -15.57 -8.21
CA GLY A 126 -5.32 -15.92 -9.63
C GLY A 126 -4.95 -14.72 -10.49
N LYS A 127 -5.26 -14.79 -11.78
CA LYS A 127 -4.93 -13.76 -12.76
C LYS A 127 -5.77 -12.49 -12.56
N ILE A 128 -5.11 -11.35 -12.38
CA ILE A 128 -5.75 -10.05 -12.13
C ILE A 128 -5.19 -8.96 -13.04
N PRO A 129 -5.98 -7.90 -13.32
CA PRO A 129 -5.51 -6.71 -14.00
C PRO A 129 -4.59 -5.89 -13.10
N MET A 130 -3.51 -5.37 -13.66
CA MET A 130 -2.53 -4.54 -12.97
C MET A 130 -2.29 -3.27 -13.77
N THR A 131 -2.65 -2.12 -13.20
CA THR A 131 -2.42 -0.78 -13.77
C THR A 131 -1.21 -0.15 -13.11
N PHE A 132 -0.19 0.14 -13.90
CA PHE A 132 1.05 0.77 -13.44
C PHE A 132 1.12 2.21 -13.90
N ILE A 133 1.45 3.14 -12.99
CA ILE A 133 1.63 4.56 -13.29
C ILE A 133 2.92 5.00 -12.61
N ARG A 134 3.99 5.23 -13.39
CA ARG A 134 5.33 5.58 -12.87
C ARG A 134 5.71 4.75 -11.63
N ALA A 135 5.43 3.47 -11.72
CA ALA A 135 5.44 2.57 -10.58
C ALA A 135 6.86 2.28 -10.07
N PRO A 136 7.01 2.06 -8.76
CA PRO A 136 8.17 1.37 -8.21
C PRO A 136 8.15 -0.12 -8.56
N PHE A 137 9.21 -0.83 -8.22
CA PHE A 137 9.16 -2.27 -8.01
C PHE A 137 9.93 -2.65 -6.73
N ILE A 138 9.80 -3.88 -6.31
CA ILE A 138 10.56 -4.44 -5.19
C ILE A 138 11.78 -5.15 -5.78
N GLU A 139 12.97 -4.66 -5.46
CA GLU A 139 14.24 -5.23 -5.90
C GLU A 139 14.59 -6.50 -5.12
N SER A 140 14.34 -6.48 -3.82
CA SER A 140 14.60 -7.62 -2.95
C SER A 140 13.66 -7.67 -1.76
N ILE A 141 13.43 -8.87 -1.28
CA ILE A 141 12.70 -9.16 -0.05
C ILE A 141 13.61 -9.82 0.97
N GLN A 142 13.31 -9.65 2.25
CA GLN A 142 14.06 -10.26 3.36
C GLN A 142 13.10 -10.88 4.39
N ASN A 143 13.67 -11.69 5.27
CA ASN A 143 12.97 -12.37 6.35
C ASN A 143 11.74 -13.17 5.88
N ASP A 144 10.62 -13.04 6.56
CA ASP A 144 9.35 -13.72 6.31
C ASP A 144 8.45 -13.03 5.26
N THR A 145 9.04 -12.18 4.41
CA THR A 145 8.31 -11.51 3.33
C THR A 145 7.99 -12.48 2.20
N GLU A 146 6.75 -12.51 1.78
CA GLU A 146 6.21 -13.38 0.74
C GLU A 146 5.95 -12.60 -0.55
N ILE A 147 6.46 -13.12 -1.69
CA ILE A 147 6.14 -12.58 -3.02
C ILE A 147 4.72 -13.01 -3.39
N LEU A 148 3.88 -12.06 -3.77
CA LEU A 148 2.51 -12.31 -4.20
C LEU A 148 2.30 -12.17 -5.71
N ALA A 149 3.07 -11.31 -6.36
CA ALA A 149 3.00 -11.15 -7.81
C ALA A 149 4.31 -10.64 -8.39
N GLU A 150 4.56 -11.07 -9.63
CA GLU A 150 5.66 -10.60 -10.47
C GLU A 150 5.13 -10.15 -11.83
N ALA A 151 5.73 -9.09 -12.39
CA ALA A 151 5.43 -8.60 -13.73
C ALA A 151 6.74 -8.18 -14.40
N ASP A 152 6.95 -8.65 -15.62
CA ASP A 152 8.12 -8.32 -16.46
C ASP A 152 9.47 -8.50 -15.75
N GLY A 153 9.58 -9.56 -14.94
CA GLY A 153 10.81 -9.92 -14.20
C GLY A 153 11.01 -9.16 -12.88
N HIS A 154 10.04 -8.35 -12.46
CA HIS A 154 10.10 -7.59 -11.22
C HIS A 154 9.05 -8.03 -10.21
N ILE A 155 9.37 -7.99 -8.93
CA ILE A 155 8.40 -8.22 -7.85
C ILE A 155 7.52 -6.97 -7.73
N VAL A 156 6.21 -7.15 -7.90
CA VAL A 156 5.23 -6.04 -7.92
C VAL A 156 4.17 -6.13 -6.83
N ALA A 157 4.15 -7.20 -6.06
CA ALA A 157 3.34 -7.31 -4.84
C ALA A 157 4.01 -8.24 -3.84
N ALA A 158 3.93 -7.88 -2.56
CA ALA A 158 4.46 -8.67 -1.46
C ALA A 158 3.62 -8.50 -0.19
N LYS A 159 3.74 -9.46 0.71
CA LYS A 159 3.12 -9.44 2.04
C LYS A 159 4.14 -9.82 3.09
N GLN A 160 4.10 -9.16 4.23
CA GLN A 160 4.85 -9.52 5.42
C GLN A 160 3.98 -9.29 6.66
N LYS A 161 3.65 -10.37 7.39
CA LYS A 161 2.78 -10.28 8.57
C LYS A 161 1.48 -9.53 8.25
N ASN A 162 1.25 -8.40 8.94
CA ASN A 162 0.09 -7.51 8.79
C ASN A 162 0.21 -6.49 7.64
N GLN A 163 1.25 -6.56 6.81
CA GLN A 163 1.52 -5.57 5.77
C GLN A 163 1.37 -6.19 4.37
N LEU A 164 0.62 -5.51 3.50
CA LEU A 164 0.43 -5.83 2.08
C LEU A 164 0.87 -4.63 1.24
N VAL A 165 1.63 -4.87 0.17
CA VAL A 165 2.02 -3.82 -0.76
C VAL A 165 1.83 -4.24 -2.21
N THR A 166 1.46 -3.28 -3.06
CA THR A 166 1.44 -3.43 -4.52
C THR A 166 2.15 -2.24 -5.18
N ALA A 167 2.93 -2.52 -6.22
CA ALA A 167 3.53 -1.49 -7.07
C ALA A 167 2.51 -0.87 -8.03
N PHE A 168 1.51 -1.65 -8.43
CA PHE A 168 0.40 -1.25 -9.28
C PHE A 168 -0.76 -0.66 -8.47
N HIS A 169 -1.73 -0.08 -9.18
CA HIS A 169 -2.91 0.59 -8.64
C HIS A 169 -4.16 -0.28 -8.81
N PRO A 170 -4.50 -1.19 -7.87
CA PRO A 170 -5.73 -1.97 -7.97
C PRO A 170 -7.00 -1.12 -7.82
N GLU A 171 -6.87 0.08 -7.27
CA GLU A 171 -7.98 1.03 -7.12
C GLU A 171 -8.40 1.71 -8.44
N LEU A 172 -7.60 1.58 -9.50
CA LEU A 172 -7.88 2.22 -10.80
C LEU A 172 -8.53 1.29 -11.83
N ASN A 173 -9.05 0.14 -11.39
CA ASN A 173 -9.82 -0.76 -12.23
C ASN A 173 -11.02 -1.34 -11.46
N ASP A 174 -11.89 -2.06 -12.14
CA ASP A 174 -13.11 -2.62 -11.53
C ASP A 174 -12.91 -3.97 -10.82
N ASN A 175 -11.67 -4.48 -10.77
CA ASN A 175 -11.36 -5.73 -10.09
C ASN A 175 -11.20 -5.50 -8.57
N LEU A 176 -12.07 -6.12 -7.78
CA LEU A 176 -12.11 -5.95 -6.33
C LEU A 176 -11.22 -6.94 -5.56
N SER A 177 -10.53 -7.85 -6.25
CA SER A 177 -9.90 -9.03 -5.63
C SER A 177 -8.78 -8.66 -4.67
N VAL A 178 -7.93 -7.68 -4.99
CA VAL A 178 -6.81 -7.28 -4.11
C VAL A 178 -7.33 -6.62 -2.83
N HIS A 179 -8.34 -5.76 -2.94
CA HIS A 179 -8.98 -5.17 -1.76
C HIS A 179 -9.68 -6.21 -0.91
N ARG A 180 -10.37 -7.18 -1.54
CA ARG A 180 -10.97 -8.32 -0.81
C ARG A 180 -9.91 -9.14 -0.09
N TYR A 181 -8.78 -9.41 -0.73
CA TYR A 181 -7.63 -10.07 -0.10
C TYR A 181 -7.15 -9.32 1.15
N PHE A 182 -7.02 -7.98 1.06
CA PHE A 182 -6.68 -7.14 2.21
C PHE A 182 -7.75 -7.22 3.32
N ILE A 183 -9.03 -7.13 2.99
CA ILE A 183 -10.13 -7.24 3.97
C ILE A 183 -10.13 -8.61 4.67
N GLU A 184 -9.87 -9.68 3.95
CA GLU A 184 -9.71 -11.02 4.54
C GLU A 184 -8.50 -11.11 5.46
N MET A 185 -7.40 -10.43 5.10
CA MET A 185 -6.23 -10.31 5.97
C MET A 185 -6.58 -9.58 7.26
N VAL A 186 -7.26 -8.43 7.19
CA VAL A 186 -7.75 -7.68 8.36
C VAL A 186 -8.62 -8.57 9.26
N SER A 187 -9.53 -9.35 8.67
CA SER A 187 -10.43 -10.25 9.43
C SER A 187 -9.68 -11.33 10.23
N LYS A 188 -8.50 -11.74 9.77
CA LYS A 188 -7.66 -12.75 10.45
C LYS A 188 -6.89 -12.18 11.63
N TYR A 189 -6.55 -10.89 11.60
CA TYR A 189 -5.81 -10.22 12.67
C TYR A 189 -6.69 -9.83 13.87
N HIS A 190 -8.01 -9.81 13.69
CA HIS A 190 -8.99 -9.51 14.75
C HIS A 190 -9.59 -10.76 15.42
N ARG A 191 -9.05 -11.94 15.13
CA ARG A 191 -9.38 -13.20 15.83
C ARG A 191 -8.28 -13.56 16.81
#